data_cc5eba2d56ee43ca03238d253ecc6439
#
_entry.id   cc5eba2d56ee43ca03238d253ecc6439
#
_cell.length_a   1.000
_cell.length_b   1.000
_cell.length_c   1.000
_cell.angle_alpha   90.00
_cell.angle_beta   90.00
_cell.angle_gamma   90.00
#
_symmetry.space_group_name_H-M   'P 1'
#
loop_
_entity.id
_entity.type
_entity.pdbx_description
1 polymer ?
#
loop_
_entity_poly.entity_id
_entity_poly.type
_entity_poly.pdbx_seq_one_letter_code
_entity_poly.pdbx_strand_id
1 'polypeptide(L)'
;MSFVVKKRNMKKIIAVFILVVTFSINAQEKQFTTKALNDVLLTEEGAEIIFSDILETYKGKTILIDIWAGWCSDCIKGMPKVKKLQKKNKNVVFLFLSLDKTEENWQKAIKTFKIKGEHYYLASGWKGAFCSTIDLDWIPRYIIVNPEGEIVLYKAIKADDPRIESVLKGL
;
A
#
# COMPACT_ATOMS: atom_id res chain seq x y z
N MET A 1 22.51 60.16 27.63
CA MET A 1 21.34 59.27 27.47
C MET A 1 21.81 57.94 26.90
N SER A 2 21.86 56.93 27.79
CA SER A 2 22.42 55.61 27.45
C SER A 2 21.30 54.64 27.09
N PHE A 3 21.30 54.13 25.88
CA PHE A 3 20.32 53.10 25.44
C PHE A 3 20.85 51.71 25.88
N VAL A 4 20.30 51.21 26.97
CA VAL A 4 20.48 49.80 27.35
C VAL A 4 19.44 48.98 26.59
N VAL A 5 19.84 48.36 25.49
CA VAL A 5 19.01 47.40 24.76
C VAL A 5 19.00 46.08 25.51
N LYS A 6 17.83 45.69 25.97
CA LYS A 6 17.52 44.52 26.79
C LYS A 6 17.77 43.20 26.07
N LYS A 7 18.97 42.62 26.28
CA LYS A 7 19.46 41.35 25.65
C LYS A 7 18.69 40.05 26.04
N ARG A 8 17.51 40.19 26.66
CA ARG A 8 16.89 39.06 27.41
C ARG A 8 15.86 38.23 26.65
N ASN A 9 15.37 38.70 25.47
CA ASN A 9 14.28 38.02 24.76
C ASN A 9 14.72 37.18 23.54
N MET A 10 15.94 37.41 23.06
CA MET A 10 16.42 36.74 21.83
C MET A 10 16.73 35.24 22.05
N LYS A 11 17.24 34.88 23.24
CA LYS A 11 17.53 33.46 23.57
C LYS A 11 16.25 32.60 23.74
N LYS A 12 15.17 33.19 24.23
CA LYS A 12 13.86 32.50 24.37
C LYS A 12 13.15 32.33 23.03
N ILE A 13 13.27 33.29 22.13
CA ILE A 13 12.69 33.22 20.78
C ILE A 13 13.40 32.18 19.93
N ILE A 14 14.74 32.10 20.02
CA ILE A 14 15.55 31.08 19.32
C ILE A 14 15.22 29.66 19.82
N ALA A 15 15.03 29.48 21.14
CA ALA A 15 14.66 28.18 21.73
C ALA A 15 13.26 27.70 21.30
N VAL A 16 12.29 28.61 21.14
CA VAL A 16 10.94 28.28 20.65
C VAL A 16 10.96 27.96 19.15
N PHE A 17 11.78 28.66 18.34
CA PHE A 17 11.91 28.38 16.92
C PHE A 17 12.59 27.05 16.64
N ILE A 18 13.59 26.63 17.45
CA ILE A 18 14.25 25.33 17.33
C ILE A 18 13.30 24.20 17.76
N LEU A 19 12.41 24.41 18.72
CA LEU A 19 11.47 23.39 19.17
C LEU A 19 10.35 23.09 18.13
N VAL A 20 9.99 24.08 17.31
CA VAL A 20 8.96 23.92 16.26
C VAL A 20 9.52 23.19 15.02
N VAL A 21 10.84 23.32 14.75
CA VAL A 21 11.47 22.68 13.58
C VAL A 21 11.77 21.18 13.82
N THR A 22 11.83 20.71 15.06
CA THR A 22 12.14 19.32 15.37
C THR A 22 10.93 18.38 15.31
N PHE A 23 9.70 18.87 15.09
CA PHE A 23 8.50 18.02 15.02
C PHE A 23 8.11 17.58 13.60
N SER A 24 8.92 17.93 12.60
CA SER A 24 8.63 17.60 11.18
C SER A 24 9.52 16.49 10.60
N ILE A 25 10.17 15.68 11.42
CA ILE A 25 11.00 14.60 10.90
C ILE A 25 10.48 13.29 11.51
N ASN A 26 9.56 12.65 10.83
CA ASN A 26 9.34 11.20 10.76
C ASN A 26 7.92 10.79 10.35
N ALA A 27 7.41 11.40 9.31
CA ALA A 27 6.38 10.76 8.52
C ALA A 27 6.81 10.88 7.06
N GLN A 28 7.83 10.13 6.67
CA GLN A 28 8.04 9.86 5.26
C GLN A 28 6.93 8.87 4.89
N GLU A 29 5.77 9.44 4.57
CA GLU A 29 4.67 8.71 3.99
C GLU A 29 5.22 7.99 2.78
N LYS A 30 5.21 6.68 2.82
CA LYS A 30 5.75 5.89 1.72
C LYS A 30 4.77 6.01 0.57
N GLN A 31 5.16 6.75 -0.46
CA GLN A 31 4.39 6.91 -1.69
C GLN A 31 4.93 5.98 -2.77
N PHE A 32 4.08 5.60 -3.70
CA PHE A 32 4.54 4.90 -4.89
C PHE A 32 5.40 5.84 -5.75
N THR A 33 6.54 5.35 -6.20
CA THR A 33 7.39 6.12 -7.12
C THR A 33 6.69 6.29 -8.47
N THR A 34 7.07 7.32 -9.23
CA THR A 34 6.58 7.52 -10.61
C THR A 34 6.78 6.27 -11.48
N LYS A 35 7.88 5.54 -11.28
CA LYS A 35 8.13 4.28 -12.00
C LYS A 35 7.12 3.21 -11.64
N ALA A 36 6.77 3.06 -10.36
CA ALA A 36 5.75 2.10 -9.92
C ALA A 36 4.35 2.50 -10.41
N LEU A 37 4.02 3.79 -10.41
CA LEU A 37 2.75 4.30 -10.90
C LEU A 37 2.55 4.05 -12.42
N ASN A 38 3.65 4.00 -13.19
CA ASN A 38 3.65 3.69 -14.61
C ASN A 38 3.92 2.21 -14.91
N ASP A 39 3.99 1.33 -13.90
CA ASP A 39 4.15 -0.11 -14.14
C ASP A 39 2.88 -0.65 -14.81
N VAL A 40 3.05 -1.48 -15.84
CA VAL A 40 1.96 -2.03 -16.63
C VAL A 40 1.48 -3.34 -16.03
N LEU A 41 0.19 -3.44 -15.81
CA LEU A 41 -0.51 -4.63 -15.34
C LEU A 41 -1.50 -5.10 -16.41
N LEU A 42 -1.96 -6.34 -16.30
CA LEU A 42 -3.03 -6.85 -17.17
C LEU A 42 -4.31 -7.06 -16.35
N THR A 43 -5.45 -6.70 -16.95
CA THR A 43 -6.78 -7.02 -16.44
C THR A 43 -7.11 -8.51 -16.68
N GLU A 44 -8.20 -9.03 -16.09
CA GLU A 44 -8.64 -10.41 -16.32
C GLU A 44 -9.01 -10.67 -17.79
N GLU A 45 -9.33 -9.63 -18.56
CA GLU A 45 -9.61 -9.68 -20.01
C GLU A 45 -8.34 -9.57 -20.86
N GLY A 46 -7.15 -9.41 -20.26
CA GLY A 46 -5.86 -9.29 -20.94
C GLY A 46 -5.56 -7.88 -21.45
N ALA A 47 -6.32 -6.86 -21.05
CA ALA A 47 -6.03 -5.47 -21.41
C ALA A 47 -4.91 -4.90 -20.52
N GLU A 48 -4.03 -4.10 -21.12
CA GLU A 48 -3.00 -3.37 -20.38
C GLU A 48 -3.60 -2.17 -19.65
N ILE A 49 -3.14 -1.94 -18.41
CA ILE A 49 -3.49 -0.80 -17.57
C ILE A 49 -2.27 -0.40 -16.73
N ILE A 50 -2.01 0.88 -16.56
CA ILE A 50 -0.96 1.34 -15.65
C ILE A 50 -1.48 1.42 -14.21
N PHE A 51 -0.59 1.22 -13.24
CA PHE A 51 -0.98 1.16 -11.83
C PHE A 51 -1.62 2.46 -11.34
N SER A 52 -1.20 3.63 -11.84
CA SER A 52 -1.85 4.91 -11.51
C SER A 52 -3.33 4.97 -11.90
N ASP A 53 -3.71 4.37 -13.03
CA ASP A 53 -5.10 4.37 -13.51
C ASP A 53 -5.98 3.45 -12.64
N ILE A 54 -5.39 2.36 -12.13
CA ILE A 54 -6.05 1.51 -11.13
C ILE A 54 -6.33 2.32 -9.86
N LEU A 55 -5.34 3.05 -9.34
CA LEU A 55 -5.53 3.89 -8.15
C LEU A 55 -6.55 5.00 -8.37
N GLU A 56 -6.55 5.64 -9.54
CA GLU A 56 -7.52 6.70 -9.88
C GLU A 56 -8.96 6.14 -9.97
N THR A 57 -9.13 4.89 -10.49
CA THR A 57 -10.43 4.20 -10.53
C THR A 57 -11.05 4.06 -9.14
N TYR A 58 -10.22 3.89 -8.11
CA TYR A 58 -10.66 3.71 -6.72
C TYR A 58 -10.39 4.92 -5.83
N LYS A 59 -10.17 6.10 -6.41
CA LYS A 59 -9.95 7.34 -5.68
C LYS A 59 -11.06 7.62 -4.66
N GLY A 60 -10.66 8.09 -3.49
CA GLY A 60 -11.59 8.34 -2.38
C GLY A 60 -12.04 7.07 -1.63
N LYS A 61 -11.46 5.91 -1.95
CA LYS A 61 -11.70 4.66 -1.23
C LYS A 61 -10.43 4.16 -0.57
N THR A 62 -10.58 3.49 0.56
CA THR A 62 -9.49 2.70 1.14
C THR A 62 -9.27 1.45 0.29
N ILE A 63 -8.00 1.18 -0.08
CA ILE A 63 -7.60 0.02 -0.87
C ILE A 63 -6.71 -0.87 0.00
N LEU A 64 -7.04 -2.17 0.09
CA LEU A 64 -6.14 -3.18 0.60
C LEU A 64 -5.57 -3.95 -0.58
N ILE A 65 -4.27 -3.79 -0.83
CA ILE A 65 -3.53 -4.50 -1.86
C ILE A 65 -2.98 -5.79 -1.25
N ASP A 66 -3.27 -6.93 -1.89
CA ASP A 66 -2.71 -8.26 -1.59
C ASP A 66 -1.83 -8.71 -2.76
N ILE A 67 -0.51 -8.75 -2.56
CA ILE A 67 0.43 -9.26 -3.55
C ILE A 67 0.61 -10.74 -3.28
N TRP A 68 0.27 -11.56 -4.25
CA TRP A 68 0.12 -13.00 -4.11
C TRP A 68 0.50 -13.78 -5.37
N ALA A 69 0.42 -15.11 -5.31
CA ALA A 69 0.46 -15.97 -6.48
C ALA A 69 -0.22 -17.31 -6.18
N GLY A 70 -0.75 -17.97 -7.21
CA GLY A 70 -1.41 -19.27 -7.08
C GLY A 70 -0.50 -20.41 -6.60
N TRP A 71 0.81 -20.32 -6.86
CA TRP A 71 1.81 -21.25 -6.38
C TRP A 71 2.27 -20.97 -4.93
N CYS A 72 1.92 -19.83 -4.35
CA CYS A 72 2.34 -19.40 -3.02
C CYS A 72 1.47 -20.07 -1.94
N SER A 73 1.98 -21.09 -1.28
CA SER A 73 1.23 -21.85 -0.26
C SER A 73 0.76 -20.97 0.90
N ASP A 74 1.57 -20.00 1.34
CA ASP A 74 1.23 -19.09 2.44
C ASP A 74 0.16 -18.08 2.04
N CYS A 75 0.16 -17.63 0.78
CA CYS A 75 -0.92 -16.81 0.23
C CYS A 75 -2.25 -17.58 0.29
N ILE A 76 -2.26 -18.82 -0.21
CA ILE A 76 -3.47 -19.64 -0.24
C ILE A 76 -3.99 -19.98 1.16
N LYS A 77 -3.10 -20.31 2.11
CA LYS A 77 -3.44 -20.50 3.53
C LYS A 77 -4.01 -19.21 4.17
N GLY A 78 -3.60 -18.04 3.68
CA GLY A 78 -4.10 -16.73 4.10
C GLY A 78 -5.50 -16.39 3.60
N MET A 79 -5.96 -16.93 2.45
CA MET A 79 -7.23 -16.55 1.80
C MET A 79 -8.47 -16.64 2.70
N PRO A 80 -8.65 -17.64 3.59
CA PRO A 80 -9.79 -17.65 4.52
C PRO A 80 -9.81 -16.43 5.45
N LYS A 81 -8.64 -15.89 5.81
CA LYS A 81 -8.50 -14.69 6.65
C LYS A 81 -8.80 -13.42 5.85
N VAL A 82 -8.33 -13.34 4.59
CA VAL A 82 -8.70 -12.28 3.64
C VAL A 82 -10.21 -12.23 3.46
N LYS A 83 -10.88 -13.37 3.26
CA LYS A 83 -12.35 -13.44 3.16
C LYS A 83 -13.06 -12.94 4.43
N LYS A 84 -12.46 -13.13 5.62
CA LYS A 84 -12.99 -12.55 6.87
C LYS A 84 -12.81 -11.02 6.90
N LEU A 85 -11.68 -10.50 6.45
CA LEU A 85 -11.46 -9.06 6.31
C LEU A 85 -12.46 -8.42 5.35
N GLN A 86 -12.71 -9.04 4.19
CA GLN A 86 -13.71 -8.59 3.21
C GLN A 86 -15.14 -8.53 3.80
N LYS A 87 -15.51 -9.52 4.63
CA LYS A 87 -16.82 -9.53 5.30
C LYS A 87 -16.97 -8.37 6.28
N LYS A 88 -15.91 -8.01 6.99
CA LYS A 88 -15.91 -6.94 8.00
C LYS A 88 -15.83 -5.54 7.39
N ASN A 89 -15.14 -5.39 6.24
CA ASN A 89 -14.77 -4.11 5.66
C ASN A 89 -15.38 -3.96 4.25
N LYS A 90 -16.68 -3.73 4.18
CA LYS A 90 -17.45 -3.70 2.92
C LYS A 90 -17.12 -2.48 2.02
N ASN A 91 -16.62 -1.40 2.62
CA ASN A 91 -16.27 -0.17 1.92
C ASN A 91 -14.81 -0.15 1.44
N VAL A 92 -14.03 -1.20 1.77
CA VAL A 92 -12.62 -1.34 1.35
C VAL A 92 -12.56 -2.08 0.01
N VAL A 93 -11.79 -1.55 -0.93
CA VAL A 93 -11.44 -2.22 -2.18
C VAL A 93 -10.34 -3.24 -1.88
N PHE A 94 -10.58 -4.50 -2.23
CA PHE A 94 -9.56 -5.54 -2.15
C PHE A 94 -8.96 -5.75 -3.53
N LEU A 95 -7.72 -5.31 -3.69
CA LEU A 95 -6.96 -5.33 -4.94
C LEU A 95 -5.90 -6.44 -4.86
N PHE A 96 -6.01 -7.43 -5.75
CA PHE A 96 -5.10 -8.57 -5.80
C PHE A 96 -4.13 -8.41 -6.98
N LEU A 97 -2.83 -8.31 -6.67
CA LEU A 97 -1.77 -8.20 -7.67
C LEU A 97 -1.01 -9.52 -7.73
N SER A 98 -1.13 -10.22 -8.86
CA SER A 98 -0.53 -11.54 -9.00
C SER A 98 0.90 -11.50 -9.53
N LEU A 99 1.75 -12.35 -8.94
CA LEU A 99 3.11 -12.69 -9.36
C LEU A 99 3.20 -14.13 -9.88
N ASP A 100 2.09 -14.67 -10.43
CA ASP A 100 2.13 -15.96 -11.12
C ASP A 100 3.10 -15.93 -12.30
N LYS A 101 3.59 -17.10 -12.70
CA LYS A 101 4.57 -17.20 -13.80
C LYS A 101 3.96 -16.88 -15.16
N THR A 102 2.66 -17.10 -15.30
CA THR A 102 1.91 -16.86 -16.53
C THR A 102 0.52 -16.35 -16.18
N GLU A 103 -0.07 -15.57 -17.09
CA GLU A 103 -1.44 -15.10 -16.99
C GLU A 103 -2.45 -16.25 -16.85
N GLU A 104 -2.26 -17.35 -17.61
CA GLU A 104 -3.09 -18.55 -17.53
C GLU A 104 -3.10 -19.16 -16.12
N ASN A 105 -1.92 -19.26 -15.48
CA ASN A 105 -1.82 -19.76 -14.10
C ASN A 105 -2.54 -18.87 -13.11
N TRP A 106 -2.42 -17.55 -13.27
CA TRP A 106 -3.12 -16.56 -12.47
C TRP A 106 -4.65 -16.70 -12.59
N GLN A 107 -5.17 -16.71 -13.81
CA GLN A 107 -6.61 -16.86 -14.07
C GLN A 107 -7.15 -18.19 -13.52
N LYS A 108 -6.41 -19.27 -13.68
CA LYS A 108 -6.72 -20.58 -13.09
C LYS A 108 -6.76 -20.52 -11.57
N ALA A 109 -5.79 -19.82 -10.94
CA ALA A 109 -5.71 -19.69 -9.49
C ALA A 109 -6.91 -18.89 -8.93
N ILE A 110 -7.30 -17.78 -9.54
CA ILE A 110 -8.50 -17.01 -9.13
C ILE A 110 -9.73 -17.93 -9.07
N LYS A 111 -9.96 -18.69 -10.13
CA LYS A 111 -11.11 -19.62 -10.25
C LYS A 111 -11.02 -20.77 -9.23
N THR A 112 -9.83 -21.37 -9.10
CA THR A 112 -9.59 -22.51 -8.20
C THR A 112 -9.82 -22.14 -6.73
N PHE A 113 -9.29 -20.99 -6.29
CA PHE A 113 -9.38 -20.55 -4.90
C PHE A 113 -10.58 -19.65 -4.62
N LYS A 114 -11.40 -19.35 -5.65
CA LYS A 114 -12.61 -18.52 -5.57
C LYS A 114 -12.32 -17.20 -4.84
N ILE A 115 -11.30 -16.51 -5.31
CA ILE A 115 -10.87 -15.22 -4.76
C ILE A 115 -11.82 -14.16 -5.34
N LYS A 116 -12.37 -13.32 -4.46
CA LYS A 116 -13.26 -12.23 -4.84
C LYS A 116 -12.54 -10.91 -4.63
N GLY A 117 -12.67 -9.99 -5.56
CA GLY A 117 -12.05 -8.66 -5.52
C GLY A 117 -11.64 -8.22 -6.91
N GLU A 118 -10.81 -7.20 -6.97
CA GLU A 118 -10.25 -6.65 -8.20
C GLU A 118 -8.91 -7.33 -8.49
N HIS A 119 -8.75 -7.88 -9.67
CA HIS A 119 -7.60 -8.72 -9.99
C HIS A 119 -6.79 -8.15 -11.13
N TYR A 120 -5.46 -8.08 -10.91
CA TYR A 120 -4.50 -7.66 -11.94
C TYR A 120 -3.26 -8.54 -11.90
N TYR A 121 -2.68 -8.76 -13.07
CA TYR A 121 -1.46 -9.52 -13.25
C TYR A 121 -0.26 -8.58 -13.39
N LEU A 122 0.75 -8.73 -12.55
CA LEU A 122 2.01 -7.98 -12.61
C LEU A 122 2.93 -8.59 -13.66
N ALA A 123 2.78 -8.19 -14.93
CA ALA A 123 3.59 -8.71 -16.04
C ALA A 123 5.10 -8.43 -15.86
N SER A 124 5.45 -7.33 -15.19
CA SER A 124 6.84 -6.96 -14.84
C SER A 124 7.47 -7.89 -13.80
N GLY A 125 6.66 -8.65 -13.05
CA GLY A 125 7.08 -9.64 -12.06
C GLY A 125 7.85 -9.04 -10.88
N TRP A 126 8.62 -9.89 -10.20
CA TRP A 126 9.35 -9.54 -8.97
C TRP A 126 10.34 -8.38 -9.13
N LYS A 127 10.93 -8.21 -10.31
CA LYS A 127 11.92 -7.16 -10.60
C LYS A 127 11.29 -5.90 -11.19
N GLY A 128 9.97 -5.88 -11.34
CA GLY A 128 9.20 -4.75 -11.83
C GLY A 128 9.32 -3.52 -10.94
N ALA A 129 8.96 -2.37 -11.49
CA ALA A 129 9.08 -1.10 -10.79
C ALA A 129 8.17 -1.03 -9.55
N PHE A 130 6.97 -1.61 -9.63
CA PHE A 130 6.05 -1.72 -8.50
C PHE A 130 6.69 -2.50 -7.35
N CYS A 131 7.12 -3.74 -7.60
CA CYS A 131 7.73 -4.60 -6.57
C CYS A 131 9.00 -3.99 -5.97
N SER A 132 9.82 -3.33 -6.79
CA SER A 132 11.04 -2.65 -6.34
C SER A 132 10.72 -1.47 -5.43
N THR A 133 9.66 -0.69 -5.70
CA THR A 133 9.25 0.45 -4.87
C THR A 133 8.85 0.04 -3.46
N ILE A 134 8.24 -1.13 -3.33
CA ILE A 134 7.78 -1.66 -2.04
C ILE A 134 8.79 -2.58 -1.36
N ASP A 135 10.02 -2.66 -1.84
CA ASP A 135 11.06 -3.59 -1.36
C ASP A 135 10.49 -5.01 -1.16
N LEU A 136 9.84 -5.53 -2.21
CA LEU A 136 9.18 -6.82 -2.13
C LEU A 136 10.21 -7.94 -1.99
N ASP A 137 10.23 -8.58 -0.83
CA ASP A 137 11.13 -9.68 -0.48
C ASP A 137 10.37 -10.99 -0.24
N TRP A 138 9.07 -10.93 0.00
CA TRP A 138 8.21 -12.07 0.31
C TRP A 138 6.76 -11.83 -0.07
N ILE A 139 6.02 -12.91 -0.39
CA ILE A 139 4.56 -12.91 -0.51
C ILE A 139 3.93 -13.98 0.41
N PRO A 140 2.71 -13.77 0.93
CA PRO A 140 1.86 -12.61 0.63
C PRO A 140 2.40 -11.31 1.22
N ARG A 141 2.10 -10.21 0.56
CA ARG A 141 2.39 -8.87 1.05
C ARG A 141 1.11 -8.03 1.02
N TYR A 142 0.76 -7.44 2.17
CA TYR A 142 -0.40 -6.56 2.30
C TYR A 142 0.04 -5.11 2.46
N ILE A 143 -0.62 -4.24 1.70
CA ILE A 143 -0.43 -2.78 1.72
C ILE A 143 -1.81 -2.16 1.88
N ILE A 144 -1.93 -1.08 2.67
CA ILE A 144 -3.16 -0.29 2.74
C ILE A 144 -2.86 1.10 2.21
N VAL A 145 -3.71 1.54 1.28
CA VAL A 145 -3.73 2.90 0.73
C VAL A 145 -5.00 3.57 1.24
N ASN A 146 -4.86 4.78 1.79
CA ASN A 146 -5.98 5.57 2.28
C ASN A 146 -6.76 6.26 1.13
N PRO A 147 -7.91 6.90 1.39
CA PRO A 147 -8.67 7.61 0.37
C PRO A 147 -7.92 8.74 -0.34
N GLU A 148 -6.88 9.28 0.29
CA GLU A 148 -6.00 10.32 -0.25
C GLU A 148 -4.90 9.77 -1.18
N GLY A 149 -4.77 8.43 -1.26
CA GLY A 149 -3.77 7.75 -2.10
C GLY A 149 -2.43 7.51 -1.41
N GLU A 150 -2.36 7.68 -0.10
CA GLU A 150 -1.14 7.50 0.70
C GLU A 150 -1.04 6.09 1.25
N ILE A 151 0.18 5.54 1.30
CA ILE A 151 0.44 4.23 1.88
C ILE A 151 0.50 4.32 3.40
N VAL A 152 -0.56 3.90 4.09
CA VAL A 152 -0.68 3.95 5.56
C VAL A 152 -0.29 2.64 6.25
N LEU A 153 -0.25 1.52 5.52
CA LEU A 153 0.36 0.27 5.94
C LEU A 153 1.12 -0.34 4.77
N TYR A 154 2.38 -0.65 4.99
CA TYR A 154 3.27 -0.97 3.87
C TYR A 154 3.86 -2.38 3.91
N LYS A 155 4.02 -2.99 5.08
CA LYS A 155 4.72 -4.27 5.22
C LYS A 155 4.02 -5.20 6.22
N ALA A 156 2.87 -5.75 5.83
CA ALA A 156 2.26 -6.87 6.52
C ALA A 156 2.39 -8.13 5.65
N ILE A 157 2.73 -9.26 6.26
CA ILE A 157 2.98 -10.54 5.56
C ILE A 157 1.97 -11.63 5.95
N LYS A 158 0.95 -11.27 6.72
CA LYS A 158 -0.15 -12.15 7.11
C LYS A 158 -1.46 -11.39 7.07
N ALA A 159 -2.52 -12.01 6.54
CA ALA A 159 -3.84 -11.38 6.48
C ALA A 159 -4.47 -11.11 7.87
N ASP A 160 -4.02 -11.80 8.90
CA ASP A 160 -4.43 -11.60 10.29
C ASP A 160 -3.41 -10.75 11.09
N ASP A 161 -2.53 -10.00 10.42
CA ASP A 161 -1.69 -9.01 11.08
C ASP A 161 -2.59 -7.97 11.79
N PRO A 162 -2.45 -7.78 13.12
CA PRO A 162 -3.35 -6.89 13.87
C PRO A 162 -3.29 -5.43 13.39
N ARG A 163 -2.19 -5.02 12.74
CA ARG A 163 -2.03 -3.68 12.16
C ARG A 163 -3.02 -3.43 11.02
N ILE A 164 -3.36 -4.47 10.22
CA ILE A 164 -4.35 -4.35 9.13
C ILE A 164 -5.70 -3.94 9.71
N GLU A 165 -6.20 -4.69 10.71
CA GLU A 165 -7.51 -4.39 11.30
C GLU A 165 -7.51 -3.06 12.06
N SER A 166 -6.38 -2.70 12.71
CA SER A 166 -6.23 -1.42 13.41
C SER A 166 -6.30 -0.23 12.44
N VAL A 167 -5.58 -0.29 11.32
CA VAL A 167 -5.59 0.78 10.31
C VAL A 167 -6.96 0.90 9.65
N LEU A 168 -7.56 -0.23 9.22
CA LEU A 168 -8.89 -0.23 8.57
C LEU A 168 -10.02 0.28 9.47
N LYS A 169 -9.89 0.23 10.80
CA LYS A 169 -10.85 0.82 11.74
C LYS A 169 -10.68 2.32 11.95
N GLY A 170 -9.50 2.84 11.67
CA GLY A 170 -9.18 4.27 11.83
C GLY A 170 -9.43 5.12 10.58
N LEU A 171 -9.72 4.46 9.44
CA LEU A 171 -10.07 5.08 8.16
C LEU A 171 -11.58 5.05 7.92
#